data_5e5a6cd8d9b8aeca1e2967fb4a5e87da
#
_entry.id   5e5a6cd8d9b8aeca1e2967fb4a5e87da
#
_cell.length_a   1.000
_cell.length_b   1.000
_cell.length_c   1.000
_cell.angle_alpha   90.00
_cell.angle_beta   90.00
_cell.angle_gamma   90.00
#
_symmetry.space_group_name_H-M   'P 1'
#
loop_
_entity.id
_entity.type
_entity.pdbx_description
1 polymer ?
#
loop_
_entity_poly.entity_id
_entity_poly.type
_entity_poly.pdbx_seq_one_letter_code
_entity_poly.pdbx_strand_id
1 'polypeptide(L)'
;MKAIELRHISKAYGPIKALQDVSFSVDKGEIFGIIGPDGAGKTTLFRILTTLLVPDAGTALVEGFDVVKQMRKIRPRVGYMPGRFSLYQDLTVEENLKFFATLFGTTFAKGYNSIKTIYSQIEPFRHRRAGALSGGMKQKLALSCALVHEPSVLFLDEPTTGVDPVSRKELWEMLLSLRARGITIIAATPYLDEVRKCDRVAFLSDGQVKGIDEPEIILQHFKDVFNPPPIVQDTSSRTGASQGNNLDKDENVITVSHLVKAFGKFRAVDDISFSVRRGEIFGFLGANGAGKTTAMHLLTGLNQPTSGKGSVAGFDISTQHEQIKKHIGYMSQKFALYDDLTVSENIRLFAGIYGMKGKEITHKTDELLSKLQFIDLKDSLVASLPLGWKQKLAFSVSIFHEPEVVFLDEPTGGVDPATRRQFWLLIYEAAARGITIFVTTHYMDEAEYCDRISIMVDGKIKAIGSPEELKHTYNQPDMDYVFTLLARAATRT
;
A
#
# COMPACT_ATOMS: atom_id res chain seq x y z
N MET A 1 -34.09 4.74 5.03
CA MET A 1 -34.29 3.45 5.78
C MET A 1 -32.91 2.90 6.09
N LYS A 2 -32.62 2.51 7.33
CA LYS A 2 -31.29 2.07 7.75
C LYS A 2 -30.98 0.65 7.28
N ALA A 3 -29.82 0.45 6.67
CA ALA A 3 -29.26 -0.87 6.37
C ALA A 3 -28.46 -1.42 7.56
N ILE A 4 -27.77 -0.50 8.28
CA ILE A 4 -26.98 -0.84 9.48
C ILE A 4 -27.28 0.14 10.58
N GLU A 5 -27.40 -0.37 11.82
CA GLU A 5 -27.47 0.42 13.05
C GLU A 5 -26.58 -0.19 14.11
N LEU A 6 -25.70 0.63 14.70
CA LEU A 6 -24.86 0.24 15.83
C LEU A 6 -25.15 1.17 17.01
N ARG A 7 -25.24 0.58 18.21
CA ARG A 7 -25.45 1.30 19.47
C ARG A 7 -24.51 0.75 20.52
N HIS A 8 -23.56 1.59 20.95
CA HIS A 8 -22.63 1.33 22.06
C HIS A 8 -21.82 0.03 21.91
N ILE A 9 -21.41 -0.30 20.67
CA ILE A 9 -20.62 -1.52 20.38
C ILE A 9 -19.23 -1.39 20.99
N SER A 10 -18.88 -2.39 21.80
CA SER A 10 -17.55 -2.52 22.39
C SER A 10 -17.01 -3.93 22.20
N LYS A 11 -15.68 -4.04 21.99
CA LYS A 11 -14.96 -5.31 21.84
C LYS A 11 -13.53 -5.20 22.33
N ALA A 12 -13.11 -6.15 23.19
CA ALA A 12 -11.74 -6.25 23.67
C ALA A 12 -11.12 -7.62 23.35
N TYR A 13 -9.81 -7.65 23.24
CA TYR A 13 -8.96 -8.85 23.13
C TYR A 13 -7.93 -8.81 24.25
N GLY A 14 -8.25 -9.44 25.37
CA GLY A 14 -7.45 -9.31 26.58
C GLY A 14 -7.37 -7.84 27.03
N PRO A 15 -6.19 -7.24 27.18
CA PRO A 15 -6.04 -5.85 27.58
C PRO A 15 -6.35 -4.83 26.46
N ILE A 16 -6.39 -5.27 25.21
CA ILE A 16 -6.55 -4.40 24.04
C ILE A 16 -8.03 -4.14 23.77
N LYS A 17 -8.47 -2.90 23.92
CA LYS A 17 -9.82 -2.44 23.57
C LYS A 17 -9.89 -2.11 22.08
N ALA A 18 -10.32 -3.07 21.26
CA ALA A 18 -10.38 -2.91 19.82
C ALA A 18 -11.55 -2.02 19.35
N LEU A 19 -12.66 -2.00 20.08
CA LEU A 19 -13.78 -1.08 19.87
C LEU A 19 -14.29 -0.59 21.23
N GLN A 20 -14.62 0.70 21.33
CA GLN A 20 -15.04 1.37 22.54
C GLN A 20 -16.24 2.29 22.22
N ASP A 21 -17.43 1.87 22.62
CA ASP A 21 -18.66 2.67 22.52
C ASP A 21 -19.00 3.18 21.12
N VAL A 22 -18.83 2.32 20.11
CA VAL A 22 -19.07 2.68 18.71
C VAL A 22 -20.55 2.72 18.39
N SER A 23 -21.04 3.88 17.92
CA SER A 23 -22.44 4.12 17.57
C SER A 23 -22.56 4.90 16.26
N PHE A 24 -23.23 4.35 15.25
CA PHE A 24 -23.60 5.04 14.01
C PHE A 24 -24.64 4.27 13.21
N SER A 25 -25.08 4.84 12.10
CA SER A 25 -26.00 4.17 11.18
C SER A 25 -25.63 4.43 9.73
N VAL A 26 -25.98 3.48 8.86
CA VAL A 26 -25.79 3.54 7.40
C VAL A 26 -27.14 3.40 6.70
N ASP A 27 -27.41 4.24 5.72
CA ASP A 27 -28.65 4.21 4.95
C ASP A 27 -28.60 3.15 3.84
N LYS A 28 -29.77 2.67 3.39
CA LYS A 28 -29.84 1.73 2.25
C LYS A 28 -29.39 2.39 0.96
N GLY A 29 -28.57 1.68 0.18
CA GLY A 29 -28.03 2.16 -1.08
C GLY A 29 -26.93 3.22 -0.94
N GLU A 30 -26.40 3.40 0.27
CA GLU A 30 -25.28 4.30 0.57
C GLU A 30 -23.94 3.58 0.37
N ILE A 31 -22.92 4.32 -0.08
CA ILE A 31 -21.52 3.92 0.07
C ILE A 31 -20.97 4.62 1.30
N PHE A 32 -20.73 3.86 2.36
CA PHE A 32 -20.22 4.36 3.63
C PHE A 32 -18.76 3.97 3.81
N GLY A 33 -17.88 4.99 3.91
CA GLY A 33 -16.45 4.80 4.12
C GLY A 33 -16.10 4.65 5.60
N ILE A 34 -15.14 3.79 5.92
CA ILE A 34 -14.51 3.74 7.25
C ILE A 34 -13.01 3.94 7.06
N ILE A 35 -12.48 5.02 7.61
CA ILE A 35 -11.06 5.34 7.56
C ILE A 35 -10.47 5.39 8.97
N GLY A 36 -9.18 5.18 9.07
CA GLY A 36 -8.45 5.25 10.33
C GLY A 36 -7.15 4.46 10.28
N PRO A 37 -6.26 4.67 11.27
CA PRO A 37 -4.98 4.00 11.34
C PRO A 37 -5.11 2.48 11.48
N ASP A 38 -4.01 1.78 11.23
CA ASP A 38 -3.93 0.34 11.47
C ASP A 38 -4.13 0.06 12.97
N GLY A 39 -4.93 -0.97 13.25
CA GLY A 39 -5.32 -1.28 14.63
C GLY A 39 -6.49 -0.45 15.18
N ALA A 40 -7.03 0.52 14.43
CA ALA A 40 -8.20 1.33 14.86
C ALA A 40 -9.48 0.53 15.12
N GLY A 41 -9.54 -0.75 14.71
CA GLY A 41 -10.71 -1.60 14.94
C GLY A 41 -11.59 -1.84 13.70
N LYS A 42 -11.23 -1.34 12.51
CA LYS A 42 -11.99 -1.47 11.25
C LYS A 42 -12.42 -2.91 10.94
N THR A 43 -11.45 -3.82 10.89
CA THR A 43 -11.70 -5.26 10.64
C THR A 43 -12.50 -5.90 11.75
N THR A 44 -12.29 -5.52 13.03
CA THR A 44 -13.09 -6.01 14.17
C THR A 44 -14.56 -5.63 14.01
N LEU A 45 -14.82 -4.38 13.62
CA LEU A 45 -16.16 -3.89 13.36
C LEU A 45 -16.83 -4.65 12.21
N PHE A 46 -16.14 -4.88 11.08
CA PHE A 46 -16.66 -5.68 9.97
C PHE A 46 -16.99 -7.12 10.37
N ARG A 47 -16.12 -7.76 11.16
CA ARG A 47 -16.39 -9.12 11.67
C ARG A 47 -17.62 -9.19 12.56
N ILE A 48 -17.91 -8.16 13.35
CA ILE A 48 -19.15 -8.10 14.15
C ILE A 48 -20.36 -7.96 13.22
N LEU A 49 -20.34 -7.01 12.28
CA LEU A 49 -21.45 -6.75 11.36
C LEU A 49 -21.73 -7.93 10.41
N THR A 50 -20.71 -8.66 10.03
CA THR A 50 -20.83 -9.88 9.22
C THR A 50 -21.10 -11.16 10.04
N THR A 51 -21.33 -11.02 11.33
CA THR A 51 -21.64 -12.14 12.26
C THR A 51 -20.50 -13.16 12.44
N LEU A 52 -19.26 -12.76 12.18
CA LEU A 52 -18.06 -13.58 12.39
C LEU A 52 -17.48 -13.41 13.81
N LEU A 53 -17.91 -12.37 14.52
CA LEU A 53 -17.45 -12.04 15.86
C LEU A 53 -18.64 -11.52 16.69
N VAL A 54 -18.69 -11.88 17.96
CA VAL A 54 -19.69 -11.39 18.90
C VAL A 54 -19.12 -10.16 19.64
N PRO A 55 -19.85 -9.03 19.71
CA PRO A 55 -19.44 -7.88 20.53
C PRO A 55 -19.51 -8.23 22.02
N ASP A 56 -18.73 -7.55 22.86
CA ASP A 56 -18.76 -7.72 24.31
C ASP A 56 -19.88 -6.89 24.96
N ALA A 57 -20.24 -5.76 24.33
CA ALA A 57 -21.34 -4.90 24.75
C ALA A 57 -21.98 -4.18 23.56
N GLY A 58 -23.19 -3.65 23.75
CA GLY A 58 -23.93 -2.93 22.75
C GLY A 58 -24.80 -3.82 21.86
N THR A 59 -25.44 -3.21 20.87
CA THR A 59 -26.30 -3.89 19.89
C THR A 59 -26.01 -3.43 18.48
N ALA A 60 -26.03 -4.33 17.53
CA ALA A 60 -25.90 -4.02 16.10
C ALA A 60 -26.99 -4.73 15.31
N LEU A 61 -27.56 -4.00 14.36
CA LEU A 61 -28.56 -4.50 13.42
C LEU A 61 -28.02 -4.38 12.00
N VAL A 62 -28.20 -5.43 11.20
CA VAL A 62 -27.93 -5.43 9.75
C VAL A 62 -29.23 -5.86 9.05
N GLU A 63 -29.72 -5.01 8.15
CA GLU A 63 -31.04 -5.20 7.50
C GLU A 63 -32.18 -5.41 8.52
N GLY A 64 -32.09 -4.77 9.70
CA GLY A 64 -33.06 -4.88 10.79
C GLY A 64 -32.92 -6.15 11.63
N PHE A 65 -31.93 -7.03 11.35
CA PHE A 65 -31.66 -8.24 12.10
C PHE A 65 -30.49 -8.07 13.07
N ASP A 66 -30.66 -8.57 14.30
CA ASP A 66 -29.63 -8.53 15.34
C ASP A 66 -28.46 -9.46 15.01
N VAL A 67 -27.23 -8.93 15.05
CA VAL A 67 -26.01 -9.65 14.64
C VAL A 67 -25.66 -10.85 15.51
N VAL A 68 -26.20 -10.92 16.75
CA VAL A 68 -25.99 -12.04 17.68
C VAL A 68 -27.15 -13.03 17.60
N LYS A 69 -28.38 -12.53 17.71
CA LYS A 69 -29.58 -13.36 17.85
C LYS A 69 -30.09 -13.91 16.50
N GLN A 70 -29.84 -13.21 15.40
CA GLN A 70 -30.42 -13.51 14.09
C GLN A 70 -29.39 -13.65 12.97
N MET A 71 -28.17 -14.11 13.30
CA MET A 71 -27.06 -14.23 12.36
C MET A 71 -27.38 -15.05 11.10
N ARG A 72 -28.23 -16.10 11.24
CA ARG A 72 -28.67 -16.93 10.10
C ARG A 72 -29.51 -16.15 9.07
N LYS A 73 -30.18 -15.07 9.49
CA LYS A 73 -30.95 -14.20 8.59
C LYS A 73 -30.06 -13.16 7.91
N ILE A 74 -28.95 -12.77 8.55
CA ILE A 74 -27.99 -11.78 8.04
C ILE A 74 -27.10 -12.40 6.95
N ARG A 75 -26.49 -13.57 7.21
CA ARG A 75 -25.49 -14.20 6.35
C ARG A 75 -25.87 -14.32 4.87
N PRO A 76 -27.12 -14.65 4.48
CA PRO A 76 -27.51 -14.68 3.07
C PRO A 76 -27.68 -13.29 2.44
N ARG A 77 -27.71 -12.21 3.24
CA ARG A 77 -27.94 -10.82 2.81
C ARG A 77 -26.67 -10.01 2.74
N VAL A 78 -25.55 -10.54 3.22
CA VAL A 78 -24.28 -9.85 3.28
C VAL A 78 -23.23 -10.52 2.42
N GLY A 79 -22.51 -9.74 1.62
CA GLY A 79 -21.24 -10.13 1.03
C GLY A 79 -20.10 -9.57 1.86
N TYR A 80 -19.02 -10.33 2.04
CA TYR A 80 -17.84 -9.88 2.76
C TYR A 80 -16.57 -10.20 1.99
N MET A 81 -15.79 -9.18 1.74
CA MET A 81 -14.47 -9.27 1.15
C MET A 81 -13.45 -8.81 2.19
N PRO A 82 -12.75 -9.73 2.87
CA PRO A 82 -11.74 -9.38 3.87
C PRO A 82 -10.45 -8.89 3.22
N GLY A 83 -9.69 -8.04 3.94
CA GLY A 83 -8.44 -7.44 3.47
C GLY A 83 -7.32 -8.46 3.19
N ARG A 84 -7.35 -9.63 3.84
CA ARG A 84 -6.47 -10.75 3.48
C ARG A 84 -7.16 -11.61 2.42
N PHE A 85 -6.37 -12.02 1.43
CA PHE A 85 -6.86 -12.87 0.34
C PHE A 85 -7.59 -14.12 0.85
N SER A 86 -8.90 -14.18 0.66
CA SER A 86 -9.79 -15.23 1.20
C SER A 86 -10.16 -16.32 0.21
N LEU A 87 -9.62 -16.27 -1.01
CA LEU A 87 -9.90 -17.25 -2.05
C LEU A 87 -8.99 -18.48 -1.92
N TYR A 88 -9.48 -19.61 -2.38
CA TYR A 88 -8.69 -20.84 -2.47
C TYR A 88 -7.72 -20.73 -3.64
N GLN A 89 -6.44 -20.56 -3.33
CA GLN A 89 -5.39 -20.28 -4.34
C GLN A 89 -5.17 -21.44 -5.31
N ASP A 90 -5.39 -22.67 -4.85
CA ASP A 90 -5.23 -23.89 -5.65
C ASP A 90 -6.43 -24.19 -6.55
N LEU A 91 -7.59 -23.59 -6.26
CA LEU A 91 -8.78 -23.69 -7.10
C LEU A 91 -8.69 -22.69 -8.26
N THR A 92 -9.29 -23.07 -9.38
CA THR A 92 -9.48 -22.18 -10.53
C THR A 92 -10.46 -21.05 -10.22
N VAL A 93 -10.53 -20.05 -11.08
CA VAL A 93 -11.51 -18.96 -11.01
C VAL A 93 -12.93 -19.52 -10.95
N GLU A 94 -13.26 -20.45 -11.83
CA GLU A 94 -14.62 -21.05 -11.92
C GLU A 94 -14.93 -21.91 -10.70
N GLU A 95 -13.98 -22.70 -10.21
CA GLU A 95 -14.15 -23.53 -8.98
C GLU A 95 -14.37 -22.68 -7.74
N ASN A 96 -13.63 -21.56 -7.56
CA ASN A 96 -13.89 -20.62 -6.48
C ASN A 96 -15.34 -20.11 -6.53
N LEU A 97 -15.82 -19.65 -7.70
CA LEU A 97 -17.19 -19.14 -7.85
C LEU A 97 -18.25 -20.21 -7.55
N LYS A 98 -18.06 -21.44 -8.05
CA LYS A 98 -18.96 -22.57 -7.75
C LYS A 98 -18.97 -22.91 -6.26
N PHE A 99 -17.80 -22.89 -5.63
CA PHE A 99 -17.68 -23.14 -4.19
C PHE A 99 -18.46 -22.11 -3.38
N PHE A 100 -18.25 -20.82 -3.61
CA PHE A 100 -18.95 -19.76 -2.88
C PHE A 100 -20.47 -19.77 -3.19
N ALA A 101 -20.87 -19.99 -4.43
CA ALA A 101 -22.28 -20.13 -4.77
C ALA A 101 -22.94 -21.28 -3.96
N THR A 102 -22.30 -22.44 -3.88
CA THR A 102 -22.78 -23.58 -3.10
C THR A 102 -22.84 -23.26 -1.60
N LEU A 103 -21.80 -22.59 -1.07
CA LEU A 103 -21.74 -22.18 0.34
C LEU A 103 -22.94 -21.31 0.76
N PHE A 104 -23.38 -20.43 -0.14
CA PHE A 104 -24.53 -19.54 0.08
C PHE A 104 -25.87 -20.12 -0.39
N GLY A 105 -25.91 -21.43 -0.74
CA GLY A 105 -27.16 -22.13 -1.10
C GLY A 105 -27.72 -21.74 -2.49
N THR A 106 -26.87 -21.21 -3.38
CA THR A 106 -27.22 -20.88 -4.77
C THR A 106 -26.37 -21.66 -5.77
N THR A 107 -26.51 -21.36 -7.06
CA THR A 107 -25.67 -21.93 -8.11
C THR A 107 -24.98 -20.82 -8.89
N PHE A 108 -23.80 -21.08 -9.44
CA PHE A 108 -23.09 -20.14 -10.28
C PHE A 108 -23.95 -19.61 -11.43
N ALA A 109 -24.76 -20.49 -12.06
CA ALA A 109 -25.66 -20.12 -13.15
C ALA A 109 -26.73 -19.09 -12.73
N LYS A 110 -27.29 -19.23 -11.51
CA LYS A 110 -28.25 -18.25 -10.97
C LYS A 110 -27.61 -16.91 -10.66
N GLY A 111 -26.43 -16.94 -10.03
CA GLY A 111 -25.70 -15.72 -9.65
C GLY A 111 -24.93 -15.05 -10.79
N TYR A 112 -24.84 -15.67 -11.97
CA TYR A 112 -24.04 -15.16 -13.08
C TYR A 112 -24.41 -13.73 -13.50
N ASN A 113 -25.71 -13.44 -13.63
CA ASN A 113 -26.17 -12.12 -14.06
C ASN A 113 -25.76 -10.99 -13.08
N SER A 114 -25.70 -11.29 -11.80
CA SER A 114 -25.33 -10.33 -10.76
C SER A 114 -23.86 -9.94 -10.80
N ILE A 115 -23.02 -10.87 -11.24
CA ILE A 115 -21.56 -10.69 -11.32
C ILE A 115 -21.05 -10.48 -12.73
N LYS A 116 -21.90 -10.57 -13.77
CA LYS A 116 -21.51 -10.57 -15.17
C LYS A 116 -20.56 -9.44 -15.55
N THR A 117 -20.85 -8.22 -15.13
CA THR A 117 -20.04 -7.04 -15.45
C THR A 117 -18.60 -7.14 -14.91
N ILE A 118 -18.44 -7.79 -13.75
CA ILE A 118 -17.13 -7.98 -13.09
C ILE A 118 -16.47 -9.22 -13.67
N TYR A 119 -17.22 -10.32 -13.71
CA TYR A 119 -16.72 -11.63 -14.10
C TYR A 119 -16.28 -11.70 -15.56
N SER A 120 -16.95 -11.04 -16.49
CA SER A 120 -16.59 -11.02 -17.92
C SER A 120 -15.14 -10.60 -18.18
N GLN A 121 -14.55 -9.79 -17.29
CA GLN A 121 -13.16 -9.36 -17.40
C GLN A 121 -12.15 -10.45 -17.00
N ILE A 122 -12.57 -11.43 -16.20
CA ILE A 122 -11.74 -12.56 -15.74
C ILE A 122 -12.19 -13.90 -16.32
N GLU A 123 -13.33 -13.96 -16.97
CA GLU A 123 -13.89 -15.16 -17.60
C GLU A 123 -12.95 -15.84 -18.60
N PRO A 124 -12.15 -15.13 -19.43
CA PRO A 124 -11.15 -15.75 -20.29
C PRO A 124 -10.13 -16.59 -19.51
N PHE A 125 -9.96 -16.33 -18.23
CA PHE A 125 -9.02 -17.03 -17.33
C PHE A 125 -9.70 -18.02 -16.39
N ARG A 126 -10.95 -18.42 -16.65
CA ARG A 126 -11.78 -19.24 -15.77
C ARG A 126 -11.14 -20.56 -15.32
N HIS A 127 -10.26 -21.13 -16.14
CA HIS A 127 -9.52 -22.36 -15.81
C HIS A 127 -8.16 -22.11 -15.16
N ARG A 128 -7.75 -20.84 -14.97
CA ARG A 128 -6.49 -20.50 -14.29
C ARG A 128 -6.69 -20.58 -12.78
N ARG A 129 -5.71 -21.12 -12.05
CA ARG A 129 -5.70 -21.13 -10.58
C ARG A 129 -5.69 -19.70 -10.03
N ALA A 130 -6.45 -19.47 -8.96
CA ALA A 130 -6.56 -18.14 -8.34
C ALA A 130 -5.19 -17.62 -7.85
N GLY A 131 -4.29 -18.51 -7.39
CA GLY A 131 -2.93 -18.14 -7.00
C GLY A 131 -2.10 -17.52 -8.13
N ALA A 132 -2.36 -17.89 -9.40
CA ALA A 132 -1.64 -17.41 -10.59
C ALA A 132 -2.25 -16.15 -11.23
N LEU A 133 -3.27 -15.54 -10.63
CA LEU A 133 -3.88 -14.30 -11.10
C LEU A 133 -3.07 -13.07 -10.64
N SER A 134 -3.15 -11.97 -11.39
CA SER A 134 -2.67 -10.66 -10.94
C SER A 134 -3.49 -10.14 -9.74
N GLY A 135 -2.96 -9.14 -9.02
CA GLY A 135 -3.65 -8.53 -7.87
C GLY A 135 -5.06 -8.05 -8.23
N GLY A 136 -5.21 -7.24 -9.29
CA GLY A 136 -6.50 -6.75 -9.74
C GLY A 136 -7.47 -7.86 -10.17
N MET A 137 -6.98 -8.93 -10.83
CA MET A 137 -7.82 -10.08 -11.18
C MET A 137 -8.28 -10.86 -9.94
N LYS A 138 -7.41 -10.99 -8.92
CA LYS A 138 -7.77 -11.60 -7.62
C LYS A 138 -8.88 -10.83 -6.93
N GLN A 139 -8.80 -9.49 -6.94
CA GLN A 139 -9.83 -8.64 -6.34
C GLN A 139 -11.17 -8.76 -7.09
N LYS A 140 -11.15 -8.77 -8.43
CA LYS A 140 -12.35 -9.01 -9.25
C LYS A 140 -12.98 -10.36 -8.96
N LEU A 141 -12.18 -11.41 -8.77
CA LEU A 141 -12.67 -12.74 -8.38
C LEU A 141 -13.26 -12.72 -6.96
N ALA A 142 -12.58 -12.11 -5.99
CA ALA A 142 -13.07 -12.01 -4.61
C ALA A 142 -14.40 -11.25 -4.53
N LEU A 143 -14.50 -10.12 -5.25
CA LEU A 143 -15.74 -9.36 -5.35
C LEU A 143 -16.86 -10.18 -6.02
N SER A 144 -16.56 -10.92 -7.09
CA SER A 144 -17.53 -11.81 -7.74
C SER A 144 -18.02 -12.91 -6.80
N CYS A 145 -17.13 -13.51 -6.02
CA CYS A 145 -17.50 -14.51 -4.99
C CYS A 145 -18.38 -13.91 -3.87
N ALA A 146 -18.10 -12.67 -3.46
CA ALA A 146 -18.91 -11.99 -2.44
C ALA A 146 -20.29 -11.56 -2.95
N LEU A 147 -20.50 -11.48 -4.27
CA LEU A 147 -21.73 -11.02 -4.91
C LEU A 147 -22.56 -12.14 -5.52
N VAL A 148 -22.03 -13.38 -5.67
CA VAL A 148 -22.67 -14.48 -6.40
C VAL A 148 -24.05 -14.90 -5.85
N HIS A 149 -24.32 -14.59 -4.58
CA HIS A 149 -25.57 -14.87 -3.88
C HIS A 149 -26.51 -13.66 -3.76
N GLU A 150 -26.21 -12.56 -4.48
CA GLU A 150 -27.03 -11.33 -4.55
C GLU A 150 -27.29 -10.67 -3.18
N PRO A 151 -26.23 -10.32 -2.42
CA PRO A 151 -26.39 -9.65 -1.13
C PRO A 151 -26.99 -8.25 -1.28
N SER A 152 -27.73 -7.80 -0.26
CA SER A 152 -28.21 -6.40 -0.17
C SER A 152 -27.19 -5.46 0.45
N VAL A 153 -26.23 -6.00 1.20
CA VAL A 153 -25.15 -5.25 1.87
C VAL A 153 -23.80 -5.89 1.56
N LEU A 154 -22.83 -5.07 1.18
CA LEU A 154 -21.47 -5.51 0.84
C LEU A 154 -20.45 -4.86 1.78
N PHE A 155 -19.67 -5.65 2.47
CA PHE A 155 -18.56 -5.22 3.31
C PHE A 155 -17.24 -5.46 2.60
N LEU A 156 -16.43 -4.43 2.46
CA LEU A 156 -15.14 -4.44 1.76
C LEU A 156 -14.03 -3.95 2.69
N ASP A 157 -13.20 -4.86 3.15
CA ASP A 157 -12.08 -4.54 4.03
C ASP A 157 -10.81 -4.36 3.17
N GLU A 158 -10.43 -3.13 2.90
CA GLU A 158 -9.30 -2.74 2.07
C GLU A 158 -9.28 -3.41 0.68
N PRO A 159 -10.36 -3.27 -0.12
CA PRO A 159 -10.55 -4.04 -1.36
C PRO A 159 -9.50 -3.78 -2.45
N THR A 160 -8.75 -2.71 -2.34
CA THR A 160 -7.80 -2.25 -3.37
C THR A 160 -6.35 -2.26 -2.91
N THR A 161 -6.08 -2.73 -1.68
CA THR A 161 -4.70 -2.83 -1.17
C THR A 161 -3.86 -3.75 -2.05
N GLY A 162 -2.70 -3.26 -2.50
CA GLY A 162 -1.80 -3.98 -3.42
C GLY A 162 -2.28 -4.05 -4.87
N VAL A 163 -3.27 -3.23 -5.25
CA VAL A 163 -3.78 -3.11 -6.63
C VAL A 163 -3.25 -1.83 -7.27
N ASP A 164 -2.86 -1.92 -8.54
CA ASP A 164 -2.39 -0.76 -9.31
C ASP A 164 -3.50 0.30 -9.52
N PRO A 165 -3.15 1.58 -9.78
CA PRO A 165 -4.12 2.66 -9.88
C PRO A 165 -5.20 2.45 -10.95
N VAL A 166 -4.87 1.84 -12.10
CA VAL A 166 -5.84 1.59 -13.17
C VAL A 166 -6.87 0.56 -12.73
N SER A 167 -6.40 -0.59 -12.21
CA SER A 167 -7.28 -1.65 -11.69
C SER A 167 -8.10 -1.17 -10.49
N ARG A 168 -7.56 -0.28 -9.63
CA ARG A 168 -8.26 0.35 -8.52
C ARG A 168 -9.43 1.21 -9.02
N LYS A 169 -9.18 2.07 -10.01
CA LYS A 169 -10.23 2.90 -10.62
C LYS A 169 -11.36 2.05 -11.20
N GLU A 170 -11.02 1.00 -11.95
CA GLU A 170 -12.01 0.07 -12.51
C GLU A 170 -12.86 -0.59 -11.42
N LEU A 171 -12.24 -1.02 -10.29
CA LEU A 171 -12.97 -1.62 -9.17
C LEU A 171 -13.99 -0.63 -8.58
N TRP A 172 -13.59 0.63 -8.38
CA TRP A 172 -14.49 1.64 -7.86
C TRP A 172 -15.63 1.99 -8.83
N GLU A 173 -15.37 2.03 -10.14
CA GLU A 173 -16.44 2.18 -11.16
C GLU A 173 -17.46 1.03 -11.05
N MET A 174 -17.01 -0.20 -10.80
CA MET A 174 -17.89 -1.34 -10.52
C MET A 174 -18.69 -1.14 -9.22
N LEU A 175 -18.08 -0.69 -8.13
CA LEU A 175 -18.77 -0.43 -6.86
C LEU A 175 -19.85 0.65 -7.00
N LEU A 176 -19.58 1.73 -7.72
CA LEU A 176 -20.57 2.76 -8.05
C LEU A 176 -21.75 2.19 -8.85
N SER A 177 -21.49 1.27 -9.79
CA SER A 177 -22.55 0.59 -10.53
C SER A 177 -23.40 -0.34 -9.64
N LEU A 178 -22.80 -1.00 -8.64
CA LEU A 178 -23.51 -1.84 -7.67
C LEU A 178 -24.38 -0.98 -6.75
N ARG A 179 -23.89 0.18 -6.31
CA ARG A 179 -24.68 1.17 -5.56
C ARG A 179 -25.91 1.63 -6.35
N ALA A 180 -25.72 1.96 -7.64
CA ALA A 180 -26.83 2.35 -8.51
C ALA A 180 -27.92 1.26 -8.67
N ARG A 181 -27.55 -0.02 -8.42
CA ARG A 181 -28.48 -1.15 -8.35
C ARG A 181 -29.12 -1.34 -6.97
N GLY A 182 -28.85 -0.44 -6.01
CA GLY A 182 -29.43 -0.44 -4.65
C GLY A 182 -28.67 -1.24 -3.61
N ILE A 183 -27.47 -1.75 -3.92
CA ILE A 183 -26.62 -2.45 -2.93
C ILE A 183 -26.01 -1.40 -1.99
N THR A 184 -26.13 -1.62 -0.68
CA THR A 184 -25.44 -0.82 0.33
C THR A 184 -24.00 -1.30 0.46
N ILE A 185 -23.04 -0.38 0.43
CA ILE A 185 -21.61 -0.74 0.46
C ILE A 185 -20.93 -0.08 1.66
N ILE A 186 -20.24 -0.87 2.46
CA ILE A 186 -19.39 -0.38 3.55
C ILE A 186 -17.95 -0.75 3.19
N ALA A 187 -17.10 0.27 2.98
CA ALA A 187 -15.72 0.09 2.56
C ALA A 187 -14.75 0.66 3.59
N ALA A 188 -13.87 -0.17 4.13
CA ALA A 188 -12.70 0.31 4.82
C ALA A 188 -11.57 0.52 3.80
N THR A 189 -10.97 1.69 3.76
CA THR A 189 -9.88 2.00 2.81
C THR A 189 -8.85 2.92 3.44
N PRO A 190 -7.54 2.69 3.15
CA PRO A 190 -6.48 3.62 3.52
C PRO A 190 -6.25 4.72 2.46
N TYR A 191 -7.03 4.78 1.37
CA TYR A 191 -6.78 5.67 0.24
C TYR A 191 -7.75 6.86 0.25
N LEU A 192 -7.20 8.09 0.24
CA LEU A 192 -8.00 9.32 0.33
C LEU A 192 -8.82 9.58 -0.95
N ASP A 193 -8.32 9.18 -2.11
CA ASP A 193 -9.04 9.25 -3.39
C ASP A 193 -10.27 8.33 -3.41
N GLU A 194 -10.23 7.21 -2.69
CA GLU A 194 -11.35 6.30 -2.52
C GLU A 194 -12.37 6.85 -1.52
N VAL A 195 -11.88 7.46 -0.44
CA VAL A 195 -12.73 8.13 0.55
C VAL A 195 -13.66 9.14 -0.10
N ARG A 196 -13.15 9.93 -1.06
CA ARG A 196 -13.94 10.92 -1.82
C ARG A 196 -15.06 10.33 -2.69
N LYS A 197 -15.07 9.02 -2.91
CA LYS A 197 -16.14 8.31 -3.67
C LYS A 197 -17.26 7.81 -2.78
N CYS A 198 -17.11 7.92 -1.45
CA CYS A 198 -18.14 7.56 -0.48
C CYS A 198 -19.17 8.71 -0.32
N ASP A 199 -20.37 8.36 0.10
CA ASP A 199 -21.40 9.36 0.41
C ASP A 199 -21.15 9.99 1.78
N ARG A 200 -20.79 9.18 2.77
CA ARG A 200 -20.34 9.59 4.10
C ARG A 200 -19.19 8.72 4.57
N VAL A 201 -18.42 9.24 5.51
CA VAL A 201 -17.23 8.60 6.04
C VAL A 201 -17.19 8.69 7.55
N ALA A 202 -16.87 7.59 8.22
CA ALA A 202 -16.53 7.57 9.64
C ALA A 202 -15.00 7.50 9.81
N PHE A 203 -14.45 8.40 10.61
CA PHE A 203 -13.06 8.32 11.07
C PHE A 203 -13.00 7.56 12.39
N LEU A 204 -12.37 6.39 12.35
CA LEU A 204 -12.18 5.48 13.48
C LEU A 204 -10.73 5.57 13.96
N SER A 205 -10.51 5.88 15.23
CA SER A 205 -9.20 5.88 15.87
C SER A 205 -9.31 5.38 17.31
N ASP A 206 -8.33 4.59 17.75
CA ASP A 206 -8.28 4.02 19.11
C ASP A 206 -9.59 3.30 19.51
N GLY A 207 -10.18 2.60 18.56
CA GLY A 207 -11.45 1.89 18.76
C GLY A 207 -12.69 2.79 18.90
N GLN A 208 -12.59 4.08 18.65
CA GLN A 208 -13.68 5.06 18.77
C GLN A 208 -13.95 5.78 17.46
N VAL A 209 -15.20 6.08 17.19
CA VAL A 209 -15.58 6.98 16.09
C VAL A 209 -15.32 8.42 16.52
N LYS A 210 -14.41 9.10 15.84
CA LYS A 210 -14.01 10.48 16.12
C LYS A 210 -14.85 11.50 15.34
N GLY A 211 -15.46 11.10 14.23
CA GLY A 211 -16.35 11.93 13.42
C GLY A 211 -17.00 11.13 12.31
N ILE A 212 -18.17 11.58 11.87
CA ILE A 212 -18.91 11.03 10.72
C ILE A 212 -19.49 12.20 9.95
N ASP A 213 -19.11 12.34 8.69
CA ASP A 213 -19.61 13.39 7.81
C ASP A 213 -19.36 13.07 6.34
N GLU A 214 -19.63 14.03 5.45
CA GLU A 214 -19.22 13.98 4.06
C GLU A 214 -17.67 13.89 3.95
N PRO A 215 -17.14 13.22 2.92
CA PRO A 215 -15.70 12.99 2.75
C PRO A 215 -14.84 14.23 2.95
N GLU A 216 -15.15 15.34 2.28
CA GLU A 216 -14.34 16.57 2.32
C GLU A 216 -14.31 17.19 3.71
N ILE A 217 -15.41 17.13 4.48
CA ILE A 217 -15.50 17.65 5.85
C ILE A 217 -14.57 16.83 6.76
N ILE A 218 -14.63 15.49 6.66
CA ILE A 218 -13.76 14.58 7.44
C ILE A 218 -12.30 14.80 7.08
N LEU A 219 -11.96 14.86 5.79
CA LEU A 219 -10.58 15.07 5.33
C LEU A 219 -10.03 16.44 5.78
N GLN A 220 -10.85 17.48 5.78
CA GLN A 220 -10.44 18.80 6.25
C GLN A 220 -10.30 18.84 7.78
N HIS A 221 -11.25 18.24 8.53
CA HIS A 221 -11.22 18.23 9.98
C HIS A 221 -10.02 17.49 10.54
N PHE A 222 -9.64 16.36 9.90
CA PHE A 222 -8.50 15.52 10.30
C PHE A 222 -7.30 15.70 9.35
N LYS A 223 -7.16 16.86 8.70
CA LYS A 223 -6.09 17.15 7.73
C LYS A 223 -4.69 16.84 8.25
N ASP A 224 -4.42 17.07 9.54
CA ASP A 224 -3.11 16.84 10.15
C ASP A 224 -2.77 15.33 10.26
N VAL A 225 -3.77 14.46 10.16
CA VAL A 225 -3.59 13.01 10.10
C VAL A 225 -3.33 12.55 8.66
N PHE A 226 -4.01 13.18 7.68
CA PHE A 226 -4.08 12.70 6.31
C PHE A 226 -3.18 13.46 5.34
N ASN A 227 -2.89 14.75 5.60
CA ASN A 227 -2.06 15.55 4.70
C ASN A 227 -0.61 15.05 4.71
N PRO A 228 0.10 15.23 3.58
CA PRO A 228 1.53 15.03 3.54
C PRO A 228 2.22 15.85 4.63
N PRO A 229 3.35 15.38 5.16
CA PRO A 229 4.18 16.22 5.99
C PRO A 229 4.48 17.50 5.19
N PRO A 230 4.51 18.69 5.86
CA PRO A 230 4.88 19.90 5.14
C PRO A 230 6.21 19.63 4.46
N ILE A 231 6.24 19.77 3.13
CA ILE A 231 7.49 19.78 2.40
C ILE A 231 8.28 20.90 3.05
N VAL A 232 9.37 20.57 3.71
CA VAL A 232 10.33 21.58 4.18
C VAL A 232 10.91 22.17 2.90
N GLN A 233 10.20 23.16 2.34
CA GLN A 233 10.60 23.91 1.13
C GLN A 233 11.86 24.76 1.39
N ASP A 234 12.41 24.67 2.57
CA ASP A 234 13.66 25.32 2.91
C ASP A 234 14.81 24.47 2.36
N THR A 235 14.95 24.51 1.02
CA THR A 235 16.19 24.08 0.36
C THR A 235 17.42 24.83 0.90
N SER A 236 17.21 25.97 1.58
CA SER A 236 18.25 26.71 2.28
C SER A 236 18.63 26.09 3.64
N SER A 237 17.72 25.42 4.34
CA SER A 237 18.03 24.75 5.64
C SER A 237 18.62 23.35 5.49
N ARG A 238 18.49 22.69 4.34
CA ARG A 238 19.28 21.48 4.01
C ARG A 238 20.78 21.76 3.85
N THR A 239 21.18 23.05 3.85
CA THR A 239 22.57 23.50 3.71
C THR A 239 23.29 23.75 5.03
N GLY A 240 22.63 23.62 6.19
CA GLY A 240 23.11 24.13 7.47
C GLY A 240 23.77 23.13 8.44
N ALA A 241 23.88 21.84 8.13
CA ALA A 241 24.37 20.84 9.08
C ALA A 241 25.47 19.93 8.52
N SER A 242 26.44 20.49 7.82
CA SER A 242 27.69 19.77 7.52
C SER A 242 28.85 20.79 7.43
N GLN A 243 29.42 21.12 8.56
CA GLN A 243 30.82 21.58 8.59
C GLN A 243 31.69 20.35 8.31
N GLY A 244 32.04 20.16 7.03
CA GLY A 244 33.00 19.14 6.63
C GLY A 244 32.64 18.49 5.29
N ASN A 245 33.19 19.03 4.24
CA ASN A 245 33.19 18.70 2.82
C ASN A 245 32.12 19.43 1.97
N ASN A 246 32.62 20.33 1.13
CA ASN A 246 31.92 20.81 -0.07
C ASN A 246 31.67 19.59 -1.01
N LEU A 247 30.63 18.80 -0.74
CA LEU A 247 30.14 17.81 -1.67
C LEU A 247 29.37 18.56 -2.76
N ASP A 248 29.82 18.39 -3.99
CA ASP A 248 29.25 19.02 -5.17
C ASP A 248 27.80 18.52 -5.33
N LYS A 249 26.80 19.38 -5.10
CA LYS A 249 25.37 19.02 -5.14
C LYS A 249 24.89 18.65 -6.54
N ASP A 250 25.70 18.96 -7.57
CA ASP A 250 25.42 18.60 -8.96
C ASP A 250 25.96 17.22 -9.34
N GLU A 251 26.61 16.50 -8.40
CA GLU A 251 27.11 15.16 -8.65
C GLU A 251 25.97 14.13 -8.73
N ASN A 252 25.88 13.41 -9.86
CA ASN A 252 24.97 12.29 -10.01
C ASN A 252 25.52 11.06 -9.30
N VAL A 253 24.79 10.57 -8.30
CA VAL A 253 25.15 9.34 -7.56
C VAL A 253 24.63 8.07 -8.25
N ILE A 254 23.58 8.21 -9.07
CA ILE A 254 23.10 7.17 -9.97
C ILE A 254 23.12 7.70 -11.40
N THR A 255 23.69 6.95 -12.33
CA THR A 255 23.60 7.23 -13.77
C THR A 255 23.22 5.98 -14.53
N VAL A 256 22.30 6.09 -15.46
CA VAL A 256 21.78 5.01 -16.29
C VAL A 256 21.72 5.47 -17.74
N SER A 257 22.25 4.68 -18.65
CA SER A 257 22.28 4.98 -20.07
C SER A 257 21.92 3.74 -20.90
N HIS A 258 20.82 3.85 -21.66
CA HIS A 258 20.33 2.81 -22.57
C HIS A 258 20.19 1.42 -21.93
N LEU A 259 19.73 1.37 -20.67
CA LEU A 259 19.65 0.14 -19.88
C LEU A 259 18.52 -0.75 -20.37
N VAL A 260 18.84 -2.01 -20.65
CA VAL A 260 17.88 -3.04 -21.12
C VAL A 260 18.00 -4.30 -20.26
N LYS A 261 16.84 -4.87 -19.92
CA LYS A 261 16.74 -6.23 -19.35
C LYS A 261 15.68 -7.03 -20.06
N ALA A 262 16.12 -8.11 -20.71
CA ALA A 262 15.26 -9.06 -21.40
C ALA A 262 15.25 -10.42 -20.70
N PHE A 263 14.09 -11.07 -20.69
CA PHE A 263 13.87 -12.46 -20.28
C PHE A 263 13.28 -13.20 -21.49
N GLY A 264 14.16 -13.83 -22.28
CA GLY A 264 13.79 -14.38 -23.58
C GLY A 264 13.32 -13.27 -24.53
N LYS A 265 12.07 -13.36 -25.02
CA LYS A 265 11.47 -12.34 -25.88
C LYS A 265 10.86 -11.15 -25.13
N PHE A 266 10.63 -11.28 -23.84
CA PHE A 266 10.03 -10.24 -23.01
C PHE A 266 11.08 -9.25 -22.50
N ARG A 267 10.90 -7.96 -22.78
CA ARG A 267 11.74 -6.87 -22.26
C ARG A 267 11.08 -6.26 -21.04
N ALA A 268 11.58 -6.59 -19.85
CA ALA A 268 11.09 -6.01 -18.60
C ALA A 268 11.57 -4.57 -18.38
N VAL A 269 12.77 -4.26 -18.90
CA VAL A 269 13.33 -2.91 -18.98
C VAL A 269 13.78 -2.72 -20.42
N ASP A 270 13.31 -1.67 -21.09
CA ASP A 270 13.50 -1.44 -22.52
C ASP A 270 14.02 -0.01 -22.77
N ASP A 271 15.34 0.11 -22.88
CA ASP A 271 16.06 1.32 -23.25
C ASP A 271 15.76 2.53 -22.32
N ILE A 272 16.03 2.38 -21.01
CA ILE A 272 15.85 3.47 -20.07
C ILE A 272 17.16 4.24 -19.83
N SER A 273 17.04 5.57 -19.71
CA SER A 273 18.15 6.47 -19.38
C SER A 273 17.69 7.54 -18.41
N PHE A 274 18.42 7.71 -17.30
CA PHE A 274 18.14 8.75 -16.28
C PHE A 274 19.34 8.92 -15.35
N SER A 275 19.30 9.98 -14.53
CA SER A 275 20.27 10.21 -13.47
C SER A 275 19.58 10.66 -12.19
N VAL A 276 20.21 10.39 -11.04
CA VAL A 276 19.77 10.82 -9.70
C VAL A 276 20.89 11.58 -9.02
N ARG A 277 20.59 12.76 -8.49
CA ARG A 277 21.56 13.63 -7.81
C ARG A 277 21.79 13.16 -6.37
N ARG A 278 22.93 13.51 -5.81
CA ARG A 278 23.25 13.21 -4.41
C ARG A 278 22.26 13.93 -3.47
N GLY A 279 21.69 13.19 -2.51
CA GLY A 279 20.71 13.70 -1.53
C GLY A 279 19.31 13.94 -2.10
N GLU A 280 19.06 13.58 -3.37
CA GLU A 280 17.74 13.69 -4.00
C GLU A 280 16.79 12.57 -3.54
N ILE A 281 15.52 12.88 -3.38
CA ILE A 281 14.45 11.89 -3.26
C ILE A 281 13.87 11.68 -4.66
N PHE A 282 14.24 10.55 -5.27
CA PHE A 282 13.82 10.21 -6.64
C PHE A 282 12.76 9.11 -6.64
N GLY A 283 11.56 9.45 -7.13
CA GLY A 283 10.43 8.54 -7.26
C GLY A 283 10.47 7.77 -8.59
N PHE A 284 10.36 6.45 -8.55
CA PHE A 284 10.27 5.59 -9.74
C PHE A 284 8.88 4.97 -9.82
N LEU A 285 7.97 5.65 -10.52
CA LEU A 285 6.55 5.36 -10.55
C LEU A 285 6.16 4.45 -11.71
N GLY A 286 5.09 3.68 -11.53
CA GLY A 286 4.54 2.84 -12.60
C GLY A 286 3.56 1.79 -12.06
N ALA A 287 2.73 1.25 -12.95
CA ALA A 287 1.83 0.14 -12.62
C ALA A 287 2.60 -1.13 -12.21
N ASN A 288 1.89 -2.08 -11.61
CA ASN A 288 2.44 -3.40 -11.35
C ASN A 288 2.83 -4.09 -12.67
N GLY A 289 4.04 -4.62 -12.73
CA GLY A 289 4.57 -5.22 -13.95
C GLY A 289 5.23 -4.25 -14.93
N ALA A 290 5.25 -2.94 -14.67
CA ALA A 290 5.90 -1.95 -15.53
C ALA A 290 7.42 -2.09 -15.62
N GLY A 291 8.06 -2.91 -14.76
CA GLY A 291 9.50 -3.13 -14.77
C GLY A 291 10.28 -2.45 -13.64
N LYS A 292 9.59 -1.75 -12.69
CA LYS A 292 10.22 -1.00 -11.60
C LYS A 292 11.19 -1.84 -10.74
N THR A 293 10.71 -2.94 -10.17
CA THR A 293 11.54 -3.85 -9.34
C THR A 293 12.68 -4.45 -10.17
N THR A 294 12.47 -4.75 -11.46
CA THR A 294 13.54 -5.23 -12.34
C THR A 294 14.62 -4.15 -12.52
N ALA A 295 14.25 -2.92 -12.78
CA ALA A 295 15.19 -1.80 -12.90
C ALA A 295 15.97 -1.61 -11.59
N MET A 296 15.29 -1.63 -10.44
CA MET A 296 15.93 -1.55 -9.12
C MET A 296 16.91 -2.71 -8.89
N HIS A 297 16.57 -3.95 -9.25
CA HIS A 297 17.49 -5.10 -9.13
C HIS A 297 18.72 -4.98 -10.01
N LEU A 298 18.65 -4.29 -11.15
CA LEU A 298 19.84 -3.98 -11.96
C LEU A 298 20.74 -2.98 -11.24
N LEU A 299 20.17 -1.92 -10.66
CA LEU A 299 20.92 -0.89 -9.96
C LEU A 299 21.57 -1.40 -8.66
N THR A 300 20.90 -2.30 -7.94
CA THR A 300 21.41 -2.90 -6.69
C THR A 300 22.40 -4.05 -6.92
N GLY A 301 22.68 -4.39 -8.19
CA GLY A 301 23.56 -5.50 -8.54
C GLY A 301 23.00 -6.90 -8.25
N LEU A 302 21.69 -7.03 -8.03
CA LEU A 302 21.02 -8.33 -7.86
C LEU A 302 20.78 -9.03 -9.20
N ASN A 303 20.65 -8.26 -10.28
CA ASN A 303 20.52 -8.77 -11.65
C ASN A 303 21.53 -8.09 -12.58
N GLN A 304 21.98 -8.82 -13.61
CA GLN A 304 22.81 -8.23 -14.66
C GLN A 304 21.96 -7.66 -15.80
N PRO A 305 22.32 -6.50 -16.37
CA PRO A 305 21.66 -5.97 -17.55
C PRO A 305 21.92 -6.85 -18.79
N THR A 306 20.98 -6.82 -19.75
CA THR A 306 21.19 -7.45 -21.07
C THR A 306 22.05 -6.55 -21.95
N SER A 307 21.87 -5.23 -21.86
CA SER A 307 22.69 -4.20 -22.51
C SER A 307 22.52 -2.87 -21.80
N GLY A 308 23.29 -1.86 -22.21
CA GLY A 308 23.36 -0.54 -21.58
C GLY A 308 24.40 -0.44 -20.48
N LYS A 309 24.48 0.72 -19.84
CA LYS A 309 25.46 1.02 -18.79
C LYS A 309 24.77 1.71 -17.62
N GLY A 310 25.35 1.61 -16.44
CA GLY A 310 24.92 2.37 -15.29
C GLY A 310 25.96 2.33 -14.17
N SER A 311 25.89 3.33 -13.30
CA SER A 311 26.69 3.36 -12.08
C SER A 311 25.84 3.77 -10.88
N VAL A 312 26.20 3.24 -9.71
CA VAL A 312 25.59 3.56 -8.42
C VAL A 312 26.71 3.81 -7.42
N ALA A 313 26.68 4.95 -6.74
CA ALA A 313 27.74 5.38 -5.83
C ALA A 313 29.15 5.29 -6.47
N GLY A 314 29.25 5.65 -7.78
CA GLY A 314 30.49 5.59 -8.53
C GLY A 314 30.90 4.20 -9.05
N PHE A 315 30.16 3.14 -8.72
CA PHE A 315 30.48 1.75 -9.09
C PHE A 315 29.62 1.26 -10.26
N ASP A 316 30.24 0.55 -11.22
CA ASP A 316 29.57 -0.01 -12.39
C ASP A 316 28.62 -1.18 -12.03
N ILE A 317 27.35 -1.10 -12.48
CA ILE A 317 26.30 -2.07 -12.18
C ILE A 317 26.52 -3.45 -12.81
N SER A 318 27.42 -3.60 -13.77
CA SER A 318 27.67 -4.86 -14.46
C SER A 318 28.86 -5.62 -13.89
N THR A 319 29.82 -4.92 -13.28
CA THR A 319 31.10 -5.51 -12.88
C THR A 319 31.44 -5.36 -11.40
N GLN A 320 30.85 -4.38 -10.69
CA GLN A 320 31.23 -4.02 -9.33
C GLN A 320 30.12 -4.24 -8.30
N HIS A 321 29.33 -5.31 -8.42
CA HIS A 321 28.17 -5.62 -7.56
C HIS A 321 28.49 -5.64 -6.07
N GLU A 322 29.62 -6.21 -5.67
CA GLU A 322 29.99 -6.30 -4.25
C GLU A 322 30.37 -4.94 -3.66
N GLN A 323 30.86 -4.00 -4.46
CA GLN A 323 31.12 -2.65 -4.01
C GLN A 323 29.78 -1.89 -3.87
N ILE A 324 28.89 -2.00 -4.85
CA ILE A 324 27.56 -1.40 -4.77
C ILE A 324 26.86 -1.81 -3.48
N LYS A 325 26.78 -3.12 -3.16
CA LYS A 325 26.11 -3.64 -1.96
C LYS A 325 26.62 -3.05 -0.64
N LYS A 326 27.89 -2.64 -0.58
CA LYS A 326 28.49 -2.02 0.62
C LYS A 326 28.09 -0.54 0.80
N HIS A 327 27.73 0.14 -0.28
CA HIS A 327 27.43 1.58 -0.30
C HIS A 327 25.94 1.90 -0.39
N ILE A 328 25.09 0.85 -0.49
CA ILE A 328 23.64 1.03 -0.58
C ILE A 328 22.93 0.40 0.61
N GLY A 329 21.77 0.99 0.97
CA GLY A 329 20.74 0.34 1.75
C GLY A 329 19.65 -0.21 0.82
N TYR A 330 19.01 -1.29 1.21
CA TYR A 330 17.93 -1.87 0.43
C TYR A 330 16.78 -2.34 1.32
N MET A 331 15.58 -1.86 1.02
CA MET A 331 14.34 -2.31 1.63
C MET A 331 13.44 -2.91 0.54
N SER A 332 13.26 -4.24 0.57
CA SER A 332 12.41 -4.94 -0.39
C SER A 332 10.93 -4.82 -0.04
N GLN A 333 10.05 -5.01 -1.02
CA GLN A 333 8.59 -5.01 -0.88
C GLN A 333 8.08 -6.02 0.18
N LYS A 334 8.69 -7.22 0.23
CA LYS A 334 8.50 -8.16 1.34
C LYS A 334 9.63 -7.92 2.31
N PHE A 335 9.31 -7.37 3.48
CA PHE A 335 10.33 -6.97 4.46
C PHE A 335 11.38 -8.04 4.64
N ALA A 336 12.66 -7.62 4.53
CA ALA A 336 13.80 -8.49 4.73
C ALA A 336 14.05 -8.84 6.23
N LEU A 337 13.17 -8.37 7.15
CA LEU A 337 13.27 -8.68 8.57
C LEU A 337 12.91 -10.14 8.84
N TYR A 338 13.61 -10.74 9.77
CA TYR A 338 13.35 -12.10 10.23
C TYR A 338 12.27 -12.06 11.32
N ASP A 339 11.11 -12.61 11.02
CA ASP A 339 9.95 -12.63 11.90
C ASP A 339 10.19 -13.40 13.22
N ASP A 340 11.07 -14.40 13.18
CA ASP A 340 11.45 -15.25 14.33
C ASP A 340 12.54 -14.64 15.23
N LEU A 341 13.10 -13.51 14.84
CA LEU A 341 14.05 -12.76 15.64
C LEU A 341 13.38 -11.56 16.33
N THR A 342 13.95 -11.17 17.46
CA THR A 342 13.54 -9.95 18.18
C THR A 342 13.95 -8.69 17.40
N VAL A 343 13.43 -7.54 17.79
CA VAL A 343 13.80 -6.25 17.22
C VAL A 343 15.31 -6.02 17.32
N SER A 344 15.89 -6.22 18.52
CA SER A 344 17.32 -6.02 18.75
C SER A 344 18.20 -7.02 18.00
N GLU A 345 17.76 -8.27 17.86
CA GLU A 345 18.47 -9.30 17.08
C GLU A 345 18.47 -8.98 15.58
N ASN A 346 17.35 -8.51 15.04
CA ASN A 346 17.29 -8.06 13.64
C ASN A 346 18.28 -6.89 13.40
N ILE A 347 18.27 -5.86 14.24
CA ILE A 347 19.21 -4.73 14.11
C ILE A 347 20.66 -5.22 14.12
N ARG A 348 21.02 -6.07 15.07
CA ARG A 348 22.39 -6.62 15.19
C ARG A 348 22.79 -7.47 14.00
N LEU A 349 21.87 -8.30 13.49
CA LEU A 349 22.11 -9.14 12.32
C LEU A 349 22.45 -8.30 11.08
N PHE A 350 21.62 -7.31 10.78
CA PHE A 350 21.84 -6.45 9.61
C PHE A 350 23.07 -5.56 9.78
N ALA A 351 23.30 -5.01 10.97
CA ALA A 351 24.53 -4.27 11.26
C ALA A 351 25.78 -5.14 11.02
N GLY A 352 25.73 -6.41 11.42
CA GLY A 352 26.80 -7.38 11.17
C GLY A 352 26.99 -7.68 9.68
N ILE A 353 25.90 -7.81 8.89
CA ILE A 353 25.96 -8.01 7.44
C ILE A 353 26.66 -6.83 6.75
N TYR A 354 26.44 -5.59 7.23
CA TYR A 354 27.10 -4.38 6.73
C TYR A 354 28.51 -4.18 7.31
N GLY A 355 29.04 -5.15 8.08
CA GLY A 355 30.42 -5.15 8.58
C GLY A 355 30.72 -4.25 9.78
N MET A 356 29.71 -3.81 10.49
CA MET A 356 29.86 -3.01 11.71
C MET A 356 30.42 -3.82 12.88
N LYS A 357 31.11 -3.18 13.82
CA LYS A 357 31.76 -3.83 14.96
C LYS A 357 30.88 -3.78 16.24
N GLY A 358 31.00 -4.79 17.10
CA GLY A 358 30.11 -5.04 18.23
C GLY A 358 29.83 -3.85 19.15
N LYS A 359 30.84 -3.05 19.54
CA LYS A 359 30.63 -1.86 20.41
C LYS A 359 29.84 -0.75 19.72
N GLU A 360 30.09 -0.52 18.42
CA GLU A 360 29.38 0.44 17.59
C GLU A 360 27.92 0.02 17.40
N ILE A 361 27.69 -1.28 17.13
CA ILE A 361 26.35 -1.84 16.99
C ILE A 361 25.50 -1.59 18.22
N THR A 362 26.07 -1.84 19.43
CA THR A 362 25.31 -1.67 20.68
C THR A 362 24.88 -0.21 20.86
N HIS A 363 25.80 0.73 20.73
CA HIS A 363 25.51 2.16 20.89
C HIS A 363 24.45 2.66 19.88
N LYS A 364 24.66 2.38 18.60
CA LYS A 364 23.70 2.79 17.54
C LYS A 364 22.35 2.07 17.69
N THR A 365 22.33 0.83 18.21
CA THR A 365 21.06 0.11 18.48
C THR A 365 20.23 0.82 19.54
N ASP A 366 20.85 1.18 20.67
CA ASP A 366 20.14 1.88 21.76
C ASP A 366 19.62 3.26 21.30
N GLU A 367 20.43 3.98 20.52
CA GLU A 367 20.01 5.25 19.91
C GLU A 367 18.83 5.08 18.96
N LEU A 368 18.87 4.07 18.06
CA LEU A 368 17.80 3.77 17.12
C LEU A 368 16.51 3.37 17.85
N LEU A 369 16.60 2.51 18.85
CA LEU A 369 15.43 2.08 19.65
C LEU A 369 14.79 3.25 20.38
N SER A 370 15.61 4.16 20.92
CA SER A 370 15.11 5.40 21.54
C SER A 370 14.40 6.29 20.53
N LYS A 371 15.02 6.52 19.36
CA LYS A 371 14.45 7.33 18.28
C LYS A 371 13.12 6.78 17.76
N LEU A 372 13.00 5.48 17.58
CA LEU A 372 11.79 4.80 17.13
C LEU A 372 10.74 4.64 18.23
N GLN A 373 11.07 4.94 19.48
CA GLN A 373 10.26 4.63 20.68
C GLN A 373 10.01 3.12 20.83
N PHE A 374 11.02 2.30 20.53
CA PHE A 374 10.97 0.83 20.55
C PHE A 374 11.73 0.23 21.74
N ILE A 375 12.10 1.04 22.73
CA ILE A 375 12.87 0.57 23.92
C ILE A 375 12.17 -0.60 24.61
N ASP A 376 10.84 -0.48 24.81
CA ASP A 376 10.03 -1.52 25.47
C ASP A 376 9.77 -2.73 24.55
N LEU A 377 10.07 -2.62 23.27
CA LEU A 377 9.83 -3.65 22.27
C LEU A 377 11.11 -4.35 21.82
N LYS A 378 12.26 -3.97 22.36
CA LYS A 378 13.58 -4.49 21.92
C LYS A 378 13.67 -6.02 21.91
N ASP A 379 13.01 -6.68 22.87
CA ASP A 379 12.99 -8.13 23.05
C ASP A 379 11.72 -8.79 22.48
N SER A 380 10.84 -8.02 21.82
CA SER A 380 9.65 -8.53 21.16
C SER A 380 10.01 -9.12 19.80
N LEU A 381 9.38 -10.25 19.44
CA LEU A 381 9.54 -10.85 18.12
C LEU A 381 8.98 -9.90 17.05
N VAL A 382 9.68 -9.77 15.93
CA VAL A 382 9.25 -8.95 14.80
C VAL A 382 7.91 -9.43 14.25
N ALA A 383 7.62 -10.74 14.28
CA ALA A 383 6.31 -11.30 13.92
C ALA A 383 5.15 -10.61 14.62
N SER A 384 5.31 -10.21 15.89
CA SER A 384 4.26 -9.59 16.72
C SER A 384 4.01 -8.11 16.45
N LEU A 385 4.90 -7.44 15.73
CA LEU A 385 4.80 -6.01 15.46
C LEU A 385 3.69 -5.70 14.42
N PRO A 386 2.94 -4.60 14.58
CA PRO A 386 2.10 -4.05 13.53
C PRO A 386 2.90 -3.75 12.25
N LEU A 387 2.24 -3.81 11.10
CA LEU A 387 2.86 -3.63 9.78
C LEU A 387 3.68 -2.33 9.69
N GLY A 388 3.11 -1.20 10.09
CA GLY A 388 3.79 0.09 10.03
C GLY A 388 5.04 0.17 10.92
N TRP A 389 5.08 -0.57 12.02
CA TRP A 389 6.26 -0.65 12.89
C TRP A 389 7.35 -1.52 12.27
N LYS A 390 6.96 -2.63 11.61
CA LYS A 390 7.89 -3.44 10.81
C LYS A 390 8.53 -2.61 9.70
N GLN A 391 7.75 -1.75 9.03
CA GLN A 391 8.26 -0.87 7.98
C GLN A 391 9.27 0.15 8.52
N LYS A 392 8.94 0.83 9.63
CA LYS A 392 9.87 1.77 10.28
C LYS A 392 11.18 1.08 10.67
N LEU A 393 11.10 -0.12 11.24
CA LEU A 393 12.27 -0.91 11.60
C LEU A 393 13.08 -1.29 10.36
N ALA A 394 12.44 -1.82 9.31
CA ALA A 394 13.08 -2.24 8.06
C ALA A 394 13.80 -1.08 7.36
N PHE A 395 13.17 0.09 7.28
CA PHE A 395 13.78 1.29 6.76
C PHE A 395 14.99 1.71 7.60
N SER A 396 14.84 1.78 8.93
CA SER A 396 15.91 2.21 9.83
C SER A 396 17.12 1.28 9.77
N VAL A 397 16.88 -0.03 9.65
CA VAL A 397 17.93 -1.03 9.45
C VAL A 397 18.61 -0.86 8.10
N SER A 398 17.87 -0.53 7.03
CA SER A 398 18.45 -0.33 5.69
C SER A 398 19.40 0.87 5.60
N ILE A 399 19.25 1.86 6.48
CA ILE A 399 20.11 3.05 6.55
C ILE A 399 21.07 3.05 7.75
N PHE A 400 21.11 1.98 8.53
CA PHE A 400 21.86 1.90 9.80
C PHE A 400 23.37 2.08 9.65
N HIS A 401 23.92 1.65 8.52
CA HIS A 401 25.34 1.78 8.16
C HIS A 401 25.66 3.08 7.40
N GLU A 402 24.71 4.02 7.33
CA GLU A 402 24.84 5.32 6.68
C GLU A 402 25.23 5.23 5.18
N PRO A 403 24.44 4.53 4.34
CA PRO A 403 24.74 4.36 2.93
C PRO A 403 24.66 5.68 2.15
N GLU A 404 25.32 5.75 1.00
CA GLU A 404 25.20 6.90 0.08
C GLU A 404 23.83 6.93 -0.62
N VAL A 405 23.28 5.73 -0.90
CA VAL A 405 22.00 5.56 -1.58
C VAL A 405 21.16 4.51 -0.84
N VAL A 406 19.88 4.77 -0.63
CA VAL A 406 18.93 3.74 -0.18
C VAL A 406 17.88 3.48 -1.26
N PHE A 407 17.63 2.22 -1.55
CA PHE A 407 16.61 1.73 -2.45
C PHE A 407 15.42 1.22 -1.65
N LEU A 408 14.23 1.74 -1.92
CA LEU A 408 12.99 1.41 -1.24
C LEU A 408 11.97 0.86 -2.25
N ASP A 409 11.65 -0.42 -2.16
CA ASP A 409 10.71 -1.06 -3.10
C ASP A 409 9.29 -1.10 -2.50
N GLU A 410 8.43 -0.18 -2.95
CA GLU A 410 7.05 -0.02 -2.47
C GLU A 410 6.93 0.02 -0.93
N PRO A 411 7.70 0.89 -0.24
CA PRO A 411 7.94 0.79 1.20
C PRO A 411 6.69 1.04 2.06
N THR A 412 5.68 1.70 1.54
CA THR A 412 4.46 2.09 2.24
C THR A 412 3.25 1.25 1.80
N GLY A 413 3.49 0.15 1.08
CA GLY A 413 2.43 -0.73 0.63
C GLY A 413 1.60 -1.30 1.78
N GLY A 414 0.27 -1.10 1.74
CA GLY A 414 -0.65 -1.68 2.71
C GLY A 414 -0.69 -1.01 4.08
N VAL A 415 -0.12 0.19 4.26
CA VAL A 415 -0.26 0.97 5.50
C VAL A 415 -1.26 2.10 5.37
N ASP A 416 -1.84 2.46 6.50
CA ASP A 416 -2.76 3.58 6.63
C ASP A 416 -2.09 4.94 6.38
N PRO A 417 -2.85 6.01 6.06
CA PRO A 417 -2.30 7.32 5.74
C PRO A 417 -1.45 7.95 6.86
N ALA A 418 -1.82 7.75 8.14
CA ALA A 418 -1.06 8.31 9.24
C ALA A 418 0.31 7.64 9.40
N THR A 419 0.35 6.32 9.28
CA THR A 419 1.59 5.54 9.29
C THR A 419 2.45 5.87 8.07
N ARG A 420 1.86 6.03 6.88
CA ARG A 420 2.53 6.46 5.65
C ARG A 420 3.19 7.83 5.84
N ARG A 421 2.46 8.80 6.39
CA ARG A 421 3.01 10.12 6.70
C ARG A 421 4.22 10.05 7.62
N GLN A 422 4.14 9.26 8.70
CA GLN A 422 5.27 9.09 9.63
C GLN A 422 6.47 8.43 8.95
N PHE A 423 6.25 7.49 8.03
CA PHE A 423 7.31 6.87 7.25
C PHE A 423 8.01 7.87 6.33
N TRP A 424 7.26 8.73 5.65
CA TRP A 424 7.82 9.78 4.81
C TRP A 424 8.62 10.82 5.58
N LEU A 425 8.25 11.11 6.86
CA LEU A 425 9.09 11.94 7.73
C LEU A 425 10.48 11.31 7.95
N LEU A 426 10.55 9.99 8.15
CA LEU A 426 11.84 9.28 8.28
C LEU A 426 12.66 9.36 6.98
N ILE A 427 12.02 9.28 5.82
CA ILE A 427 12.67 9.46 4.51
C ILE A 427 13.26 10.87 4.41
N TYR A 428 12.49 11.92 4.74
CA TYR A 428 12.98 13.31 4.72
C TYR A 428 14.14 13.52 5.68
N GLU A 429 14.08 12.95 6.88
CA GLU A 429 15.21 13.01 7.83
C GLU A 429 16.47 12.34 7.28
N ALA A 430 16.34 11.22 6.59
CA ALA A 430 17.47 10.52 5.97
C ALA A 430 18.04 11.35 4.81
N ALA A 431 17.20 11.91 3.94
CA ALA A 431 17.63 12.81 2.86
C ALA A 431 18.31 14.09 3.37
N ALA A 432 17.79 14.66 4.48
CA ALA A 432 18.42 15.83 5.13
C ALA A 432 19.83 15.54 5.66
N ARG A 433 20.14 14.27 5.96
CA ARG A 433 21.50 13.82 6.33
C ARG A 433 22.39 13.53 5.13
N GLY A 434 21.90 13.75 3.90
CA GLY A 434 22.66 13.57 2.65
C GLY A 434 22.52 12.18 2.01
N ILE A 435 21.68 11.29 2.55
CA ILE A 435 21.39 9.98 1.93
C ILE A 435 20.50 10.20 0.71
N THR A 436 20.90 9.69 -0.44
CA THR A 436 20.07 9.71 -1.66
C THR A 436 19.00 8.62 -1.57
N ILE A 437 17.75 8.97 -1.87
CA ILE A 437 16.62 8.06 -1.76
C ILE A 437 16.11 7.71 -3.16
N PHE A 438 16.10 6.41 -3.48
CA PHE A 438 15.45 5.89 -4.67
C PHE A 438 14.24 5.06 -4.24
N VAL A 439 13.03 5.56 -4.47
CA VAL A 439 11.80 4.91 -4.02
C VAL A 439 10.94 4.48 -5.20
N THR A 440 10.55 3.20 -5.25
CA THR A 440 9.52 2.75 -6.18
C THR A 440 8.16 2.83 -5.50
N THR A 441 7.16 3.29 -6.22
CA THR A 441 5.78 3.27 -5.75
C THR A 441 4.81 3.15 -6.92
N HIS A 442 3.63 2.66 -6.62
CA HIS A 442 2.46 2.73 -7.49
C HIS A 442 1.38 3.68 -6.94
N TYR A 443 1.70 4.38 -5.84
CA TYR A 443 0.84 5.40 -5.24
C TYR A 443 1.19 6.77 -5.81
N MET A 444 0.24 7.38 -6.54
CA MET A 444 0.51 8.64 -7.21
C MET A 444 0.53 9.84 -6.24
N ASP A 445 -0.14 9.73 -5.10
CA ASP A 445 -0.05 10.71 -4.00
C ASP A 445 1.37 10.77 -3.41
N GLU A 446 2.12 9.66 -3.43
CA GLU A 446 3.52 9.65 -2.99
C GLU A 446 4.49 10.35 -3.96
N ALA A 447 4.08 10.53 -5.22
CA ALA A 447 4.84 11.31 -6.17
C ALA A 447 5.08 12.74 -5.68
N GLU A 448 4.08 13.32 -5.01
CA GLU A 448 4.15 14.68 -4.47
C GLU A 448 5.20 14.85 -3.34
N TYR A 449 5.71 13.74 -2.79
CA TYR A 449 6.74 13.73 -1.75
C TYR A 449 8.17 13.67 -2.30
N CYS A 450 8.32 13.44 -3.61
CA CYS A 450 9.60 13.28 -4.27
C CYS A 450 10.08 14.63 -4.86
N ASP A 451 11.40 14.85 -4.89
CA ASP A 451 11.98 16.01 -5.56
C ASP A 451 11.81 15.90 -7.09
N ARG A 452 12.08 14.71 -7.63
CA ARG A 452 11.83 14.33 -9.03
C ARG A 452 11.28 12.92 -9.11
N ILE A 453 10.55 12.68 -10.19
CA ILE A 453 9.96 11.37 -10.46
C ILE A 453 10.19 10.96 -11.91
N SER A 454 10.21 9.65 -12.11
CA SER A 454 10.15 9.01 -13.42
C SER A 454 8.89 8.13 -13.50
N ILE A 455 8.17 8.22 -14.61
CA ILE A 455 6.97 7.42 -14.86
C ILE A 455 7.33 6.32 -15.85
N MET A 456 7.27 5.07 -15.39
CA MET A 456 7.57 3.88 -16.17
C MET A 456 6.31 3.16 -16.63
N VAL A 457 6.20 2.88 -17.93
CA VAL A 457 5.09 2.14 -18.55
C VAL A 457 5.69 1.16 -19.56
N ASP A 458 5.29 -0.11 -19.48
CA ASP A 458 5.72 -1.19 -20.38
C ASP A 458 7.25 -1.25 -20.60
N GLY A 459 7.99 -1.18 -19.50
CA GLY A 459 9.47 -1.25 -19.52
C GLY A 459 10.18 0.04 -19.93
N LYS A 460 9.47 1.11 -20.28
CA LYS A 460 10.03 2.37 -20.79
C LYS A 460 9.71 3.54 -19.87
N ILE A 461 10.63 4.49 -19.75
CA ILE A 461 10.37 5.75 -19.10
C ILE A 461 9.61 6.65 -20.08
N LYS A 462 8.43 7.13 -19.68
CA LYS A 462 7.58 8.02 -20.47
C LYS A 462 7.73 9.49 -20.13
N ALA A 463 8.05 9.78 -18.87
CA ALA A 463 8.27 11.14 -18.39
C ALA A 463 9.23 11.15 -17.21
N ILE A 464 10.02 12.22 -17.08
CA ILE A 464 10.86 12.53 -15.91
C ILE A 464 10.74 14.04 -15.65
N GLY A 465 10.56 14.41 -14.37
CA GLY A 465 10.48 15.81 -13.94
C GLY A 465 10.06 15.91 -12.49
N SER A 466 9.97 17.11 -11.94
CA SER A 466 9.31 17.33 -10.67
C SER A 466 7.79 17.08 -10.80
N PRO A 467 7.07 16.75 -9.73
CA PRO A 467 5.61 16.58 -9.80
C PRO A 467 4.91 17.80 -10.41
N GLU A 468 5.33 19.01 -10.03
CA GLU A 468 4.75 20.25 -10.55
C GLU A 468 5.03 20.46 -12.05
N GLU A 469 6.28 20.22 -12.50
CA GLU A 469 6.63 20.29 -13.92
C GLU A 469 5.79 19.31 -14.76
N LEU A 470 5.59 18.10 -14.26
CA LEU A 470 4.79 17.09 -14.98
C LEU A 470 3.30 17.45 -15.01
N LYS A 471 2.73 17.90 -13.89
CA LYS A 471 1.34 18.42 -13.88
C LYS A 471 1.15 19.55 -14.88
N HIS A 472 2.08 20.48 -14.92
CA HIS A 472 2.04 21.60 -15.89
C HIS A 472 2.22 21.11 -17.34
N THR A 473 3.22 20.26 -17.61
CA THR A 473 3.52 19.76 -18.96
C THR A 473 2.35 19.01 -19.58
N TYR A 474 1.66 18.19 -18.79
CA TYR A 474 0.52 17.40 -19.25
C TYR A 474 -0.84 18.09 -19.01
N ASN A 475 -0.84 19.32 -18.48
CA ASN A 475 -2.04 20.11 -18.16
C ASN A 475 -3.05 19.31 -17.33
N GLN A 476 -2.57 18.69 -16.24
CA GLN A 476 -3.39 17.86 -15.36
C GLN A 476 -3.37 18.41 -13.92
N PRO A 477 -4.47 18.25 -13.15
CA PRO A 477 -4.58 18.79 -11.81
C PRO A 477 -3.75 18.03 -10.77
N ASP A 478 -3.49 16.74 -10.98
CA ASP A 478 -2.75 15.86 -10.08
C ASP A 478 -1.98 14.76 -10.82
N MET A 479 -1.15 14.02 -10.09
CA MET A 479 -0.30 12.97 -10.64
C MET A 479 -1.07 11.71 -11.05
N ASP A 480 -2.25 11.43 -10.50
CA ASP A 480 -3.11 10.32 -10.92
C ASP A 480 -3.59 10.51 -12.36
N TYR A 481 -3.99 11.73 -12.72
CA TYR A 481 -4.39 12.05 -14.10
C TYR A 481 -3.19 11.99 -15.06
N VAL A 482 -2.01 12.52 -14.68
CA VAL A 482 -0.78 12.42 -15.49
C VAL A 482 -0.45 10.96 -15.76
N PHE A 483 -0.43 10.14 -14.72
CA PHE A 483 -0.15 8.70 -14.86
C PHE A 483 -1.17 7.99 -15.74
N THR A 484 -2.47 8.23 -15.52
CA THR A 484 -3.55 7.61 -16.30
C THR A 484 -3.44 7.97 -17.80
N LEU A 485 -3.10 9.21 -18.11
CA LEU A 485 -2.89 9.68 -19.49
C LEU A 485 -1.76 8.90 -20.17
N LEU A 486 -0.60 8.81 -19.49
CA LEU A 486 0.59 8.13 -20.03
C LEU A 486 0.42 6.62 -20.12
N ALA A 487 -0.25 5.99 -19.16
CA ALA A 487 -0.54 4.56 -19.16
C ALA A 487 -1.51 4.15 -20.28
N ARG A 488 -2.57 4.94 -20.53
CA ARG A 488 -3.53 4.67 -21.60
C ARG A 488 -2.95 4.83 -23.01
N ALA A 489 -2.01 5.75 -23.18
CA ALA A 489 -1.35 5.95 -24.47
C ALA A 489 -0.46 4.76 -24.86
N ALA A 490 0.02 3.96 -23.90
CA ALA A 490 0.92 2.82 -24.12
C ALA A 490 0.19 1.50 -24.44
N THR A 491 -1.02 1.28 -23.93
CA THR A 491 -1.80 0.05 -24.16
C THR A 491 -2.45 -0.05 -25.55
N ARG A 492 -2.17 0.87 -26.46
CA ARG A 492 -2.76 0.94 -27.80
C ARG A 492 -1.83 0.52 -28.94
N THR A 493 -0.71 -0.18 -28.63
CA THR A 493 0.19 -0.72 -29.68
C THR A 493 0.35 -2.23 -29.57
#